data_303bdbece304233f1681834ce2f0abdd
#
_entry.id   303bdbece304233f1681834ce2f0abdd
#
_cell.length_a   1.000
_cell.length_b   1.000
_cell.length_c   1.000
_cell.angle_alpha   90.00
_cell.angle_beta   90.00
_cell.angle_gamma   90.00
#
_symmetry.space_group_name_H-M   'P 1'
#
loop_
_entity.id
_entity.type
_entity.pdbx_description
1 polymer ?
#
loop_
_entity_poly.entity_id
_entity_poly.type
_entity_poly.pdbx_seq_one_letter_code
_entity_poly.pdbx_strand_id
1 'polypeptide(L)'
;SGKQSTKVVTSNGIDGLFTNDQYGNLTPAVAEDWSVSQDGLTYTYKIRKGVKWFTSDGEEYAEVTANDFVTGLKHAADKKSEALYLAQDSVKGLADYVAGNSTDFSTVGVKAVDDYTLQYTLNKPEPYWNSKMSYAIFWPLNAEFEKSKGSDFGKSTDPTSLLYNGPFLLKGLTAKSSVEFVKNEQYWDKDNVHLDTVTLAFYDGSDQESIERNFTS
;
A
#
# COMPACT_ATOMS: atom_id res chain seq x y z
N SER A 1 -1.21 -8.91 18.53
CA SER A 1 -2.59 -8.48 18.21
C SER A 1 -2.62 -7.18 17.41
N GLY A 2 -1.77 -6.19 17.73
CA GLY A 2 -1.72 -4.93 16.98
C GLY A 2 -1.33 -5.04 15.52
N LYS A 3 -0.44 -5.97 15.18
CA LYS A 3 0.05 -6.17 13.79
C LYS A 3 -1.01 -6.74 12.85
N GLN A 4 -1.89 -7.62 13.35
CA GLN A 4 -2.97 -8.19 12.55
C GLN A 4 -4.05 -7.15 12.24
N SER A 5 -4.41 -6.34 13.24
CA SER A 5 -5.38 -5.26 13.06
C SER A 5 -4.93 -4.26 12.00
N THR A 6 -3.65 -3.87 12.02
CA THR A 6 -3.10 -2.94 11.04
C THR A 6 -3.15 -3.52 9.62
N LYS A 7 -2.79 -4.80 9.45
CA LYS A 7 -2.82 -5.45 8.13
C LYS A 7 -4.23 -5.53 7.57
N VAL A 8 -5.22 -5.86 8.39
CA VAL A 8 -6.63 -5.91 7.97
C VAL A 8 -7.14 -4.53 7.58
N VAL A 9 -6.85 -3.51 8.40
CA VAL A 9 -7.24 -2.12 8.13
C VAL A 9 -6.68 -1.65 6.78
N THR A 10 -5.39 -1.89 6.52
CA THR A 10 -4.73 -1.38 5.32
C THR A 10 -5.15 -2.13 4.05
N SER A 11 -5.47 -3.43 4.11
CA SER A 11 -5.83 -4.20 2.92
C SER A 11 -7.14 -3.78 2.24
N ASN A 12 -8.03 -3.05 2.93
CA ASN A 12 -9.28 -2.53 2.37
C ASN A 12 -9.26 -1.04 2.10
N GLY A 13 -8.39 -0.33 2.79
CA GLY A 13 -8.32 1.12 2.69
C GLY A 13 -7.26 1.62 1.73
N ILE A 14 -6.31 0.79 1.33
CA ILE A 14 -5.16 1.20 0.51
C ILE A 14 -4.98 0.29 -0.69
N ASP A 15 -4.91 0.90 -1.88
CA ASP A 15 -4.53 0.25 -3.12
C ASP A 15 -3.05 0.47 -3.39
N GLY A 16 -2.35 -0.59 -3.85
CA GLY A 16 -1.02 -0.50 -4.43
C GLY A 16 -1.09 -0.24 -5.94
N LEU A 17 0.00 -0.49 -6.63
CA LEU A 17 0.05 -0.44 -8.10
C LEU A 17 -0.93 -1.44 -8.71
N PHE A 18 -1.00 -2.63 -8.11
CA PHE A 18 -1.92 -3.69 -8.47
C PHE A 18 -2.66 -4.17 -7.23
N THR A 19 -3.84 -4.74 -7.44
CA THR A 19 -4.62 -5.44 -6.43
C THR A 19 -4.90 -6.86 -6.91
N ASN A 20 -5.42 -7.70 -6.02
CA ASN A 20 -5.91 -9.03 -6.41
C ASN A 20 -7.43 -9.01 -6.45
N ASP A 21 -8.02 -9.61 -7.49
CA ASP A 21 -9.45 -9.81 -7.55
C ASP A 21 -9.88 -10.98 -6.63
N GLN A 22 -11.17 -11.26 -6.60
CA GLN A 22 -11.72 -12.35 -5.77
C GLN A 22 -11.19 -13.74 -6.13
N TYR A 23 -10.59 -13.90 -7.31
CA TYR A 23 -10.01 -15.16 -7.78
C TYR A 23 -8.49 -15.21 -7.62
N GLY A 24 -7.90 -14.18 -7.01
CA GLY A 24 -6.45 -14.07 -6.84
C GLY A 24 -5.70 -13.56 -8.07
N ASN A 25 -6.39 -13.10 -9.11
CA ASN A 25 -5.76 -12.55 -10.29
C ASN A 25 -5.25 -11.14 -10.03
N LEU A 26 -4.05 -10.83 -10.52
CA LEU A 26 -3.46 -9.51 -10.41
C LEU A 26 -4.18 -8.53 -11.34
N THR A 27 -4.65 -7.42 -10.78
CA THR A 27 -5.45 -6.41 -11.49
C THR A 27 -4.81 -5.04 -11.34
N PRO A 28 -4.63 -4.26 -12.43
CA PRO A 28 -4.15 -2.89 -12.32
C PRO A 28 -5.05 -2.05 -11.42
N ALA A 29 -4.42 -1.30 -10.50
CA ALA A 29 -5.11 -0.39 -9.58
C ALA A 29 -4.58 1.03 -9.77
N VAL A 30 -3.62 1.49 -8.95
CA VAL A 30 -3.04 2.82 -9.13
C VAL A 30 -2.21 2.89 -10.42
N ALA A 31 -1.57 1.80 -10.82
CA ALA A 31 -0.93 1.72 -12.14
C ALA A 31 -1.98 1.42 -13.21
N GLU A 32 -2.06 2.27 -14.23
CA GLU A 32 -2.95 2.00 -15.38
C GLU A 32 -2.23 1.29 -16.52
N ASP A 33 -0.88 1.34 -16.56
CA ASP A 33 -0.07 0.71 -17.57
C ASP A 33 1.34 0.47 -17.02
N TRP A 34 2.09 -0.42 -17.65
CA TRP A 34 3.44 -0.73 -17.26
C TRP A 34 4.26 -1.30 -18.40
N SER A 35 5.58 -1.20 -18.29
CA SER A 35 6.52 -1.78 -19.23
C SER A 35 7.77 -2.27 -18.51
N VAL A 36 8.50 -3.19 -19.12
CA VAL A 36 9.78 -3.68 -18.63
C VAL A 36 10.84 -3.48 -19.72
N SER A 37 12.05 -3.09 -19.31
CA SER A 37 13.18 -2.94 -20.20
C SER A 37 13.59 -4.29 -20.80
N GLN A 38 14.32 -4.23 -21.93
CA GLN A 38 14.74 -5.44 -22.67
C GLN A 38 15.58 -6.37 -21.79
N ASP A 39 16.40 -5.82 -20.90
CA ASP A 39 17.23 -6.61 -19.99
C ASP A 39 16.45 -7.16 -18.77
N GLY A 40 15.18 -6.80 -18.63
CA GLY A 40 14.34 -7.26 -17.53
C GLY A 40 14.61 -6.59 -16.19
N LEU A 41 15.42 -5.53 -16.13
CA LEU A 41 15.86 -4.92 -14.88
C LEU A 41 15.05 -3.69 -14.46
N THR A 42 14.47 -2.97 -15.43
CA THR A 42 13.75 -1.72 -15.14
C THR A 42 12.28 -1.86 -15.47
N TYR A 43 11.44 -1.71 -14.44
CA TYR A 43 9.98 -1.69 -14.56
C TYR A 43 9.50 -0.25 -14.45
N THR A 44 8.72 0.19 -15.44
CA THR A 44 8.16 1.55 -15.49
C THR A 44 6.65 1.45 -15.42
N TYR A 45 6.06 2.16 -14.45
CA TYR A 45 4.63 2.16 -14.19
C TYR A 45 4.06 3.55 -14.47
N LYS A 46 2.96 3.57 -15.21
CA LYS A 46 2.18 4.79 -15.40
C LYS A 46 1.14 4.88 -14.30
N ILE A 47 1.24 5.92 -13.50
CA ILE A 47 0.31 6.17 -12.39
C ILE A 47 -0.97 6.79 -12.95
N ARG A 48 -2.09 6.24 -12.57
CA ARG A 48 -3.42 6.74 -12.95
C ARG A 48 -3.63 8.13 -12.37
N LYS A 49 -3.99 9.08 -13.23
CA LYS A 49 -4.33 10.44 -12.79
C LYS A 49 -5.67 10.44 -12.08
N GLY A 50 -5.81 11.30 -11.08
CA GLY A 50 -7.08 11.47 -10.37
C GLY A 50 -7.32 10.47 -9.25
N VAL A 51 -6.36 9.60 -8.94
CA VAL A 51 -6.43 8.77 -7.74
C VAL A 51 -6.09 9.65 -6.54
N LYS A 52 -6.98 9.68 -5.55
CA LYS A 52 -6.88 10.60 -4.42
C LYS A 52 -6.66 9.88 -3.10
N TRP A 53 -5.98 10.59 -2.21
CA TRP A 53 -5.93 10.26 -0.79
C TRP A 53 -7.12 10.90 -0.08
N PHE A 54 -7.73 10.15 0.83
CA PHE A 54 -8.86 10.63 1.65
C PHE A 54 -8.57 10.42 3.13
N THR A 55 -9.08 11.36 3.95
CA THR A 55 -9.11 11.18 5.41
C THR A 55 -10.15 10.12 5.77
N SER A 56 -10.14 9.67 7.03
CA SER A 56 -11.15 8.73 7.53
C SER A 56 -12.59 9.29 7.45
N ASP A 57 -12.74 10.61 7.39
CA ASP A 57 -14.04 11.28 7.22
C ASP A 57 -14.47 11.39 5.77
N GLY A 58 -13.65 10.91 4.83
CA GLY A 58 -13.95 10.97 3.40
C GLY A 58 -13.59 12.28 2.73
N GLU A 59 -12.82 13.14 3.40
CA GLU A 59 -12.34 14.40 2.82
C GLU A 59 -11.12 14.15 1.93
N GLU A 60 -11.09 14.75 0.75
CA GLU A 60 -9.95 14.70 -0.14
C GLU A 60 -8.76 15.41 0.50
N TYR A 61 -7.60 14.75 0.54
CA TYR A 61 -6.37 15.29 1.10
C TYR A 61 -5.37 15.71 0.03
N ALA A 62 -5.07 14.82 -0.91
CA ALA A 62 -4.09 15.02 -1.97
C ALA A 62 -4.27 14.00 -3.08
N GLU A 63 -3.65 14.24 -4.22
CA GLU A 63 -3.56 13.25 -5.30
C GLU A 63 -2.45 12.24 -4.99
N VAL A 64 -2.68 10.97 -5.33
CA VAL A 64 -1.65 9.93 -5.27
C VAL A 64 -0.69 10.13 -6.44
N THR A 65 0.60 10.23 -6.15
CA THR A 65 1.64 10.41 -7.16
C THR A 65 2.71 9.33 -7.07
N ALA A 66 3.58 9.29 -8.07
CA ALA A 66 4.71 8.34 -8.10
C ALA A 66 5.60 8.47 -6.86
N ASN A 67 5.82 9.69 -6.37
CA ASN A 67 6.65 9.90 -5.19
C ASN A 67 6.09 9.23 -3.92
N ASP A 68 4.78 9.03 -3.86
CA ASP A 68 4.16 8.34 -2.71
C ASP A 68 4.65 6.90 -2.59
N PHE A 69 4.96 6.25 -3.72
CA PHE A 69 5.53 4.90 -3.72
C PHE A 69 7.00 4.90 -3.27
N VAL A 70 7.76 5.92 -3.62
CA VAL A 70 9.12 6.10 -3.11
C VAL A 70 9.09 6.28 -1.59
N THR A 71 8.20 7.14 -1.11
CA THR A 71 7.98 7.38 0.33
C THR A 71 7.61 6.09 1.06
N GLY A 72 6.74 5.28 0.48
CA GLY A 72 6.30 4.02 1.08
C GLY A 72 7.44 3.04 1.29
N LEU A 73 8.28 2.84 0.29
CA LEU A 73 9.43 1.92 0.41
C LEU A 73 10.48 2.48 1.37
N LYS A 74 10.73 3.78 1.34
CA LYS A 74 11.65 4.43 2.27
C LYS A 74 11.19 4.27 3.71
N HIS A 75 9.90 4.47 3.98
CA HIS A 75 9.32 4.26 5.31
C HIS A 75 9.56 2.82 5.79
N ALA A 76 9.28 1.85 4.94
CA ALA A 76 9.47 0.44 5.27
C ALA A 76 10.96 0.13 5.57
N ALA A 77 11.88 0.70 4.80
CA ALA A 77 13.31 0.54 5.00
C ALA A 77 13.79 1.19 6.30
N ASP A 78 13.37 2.43 6.56
CA ASP A 78 13.76 3.18 7.75
C ASP A 78 13.21 2.55 9.03
N LYS A 79 12.01 2.00 8.98
CA LYS A 79 11.37 1.31 10.11
C LYS A 79 11.78 -0.16 10.23
N LYS A 80 12.61 -0.64 9.31
CA LYS A 80 13.06 -2.04 9.26
C LYS A 80 11.89 -3.02 9.34
N SER A 81 10.92 -2.83 8.43
CA SER A 81 9.74 -3.67 8.33
C SER A 81 10.11 -5.15 8.23
N GLU A 82 9.34 -6.01 8.88
CA GLU A 82 9.52 -7.47 8.79
C GLU A 82 9.35 -8.00 7.37
N ALA A 83 8.62 -7.27 6.51
CA ALA A 83 8.39 -7.66 5.11
C ALA A 83 9.49 -7.22 4.14
N LEU A 84 10.56 -6.58 4.62
CA LEU A 84 11.67 -6.14 3.76
C LEU A 84 12.32 -7.28 2.97
N TYR A 85 12.24 -8.52 3.45
CA TYR A 85 12.76 -9.67 2.71
C TYR A 85 12.13 -9.82 1.31
N LEU A 86 10.94 -9.28 1.11
CA LEU A 86 10.26 -9.30 -0.20
C LEU A 86 10.90 -8.35 -1.23
N ALA A 87 11.63 -7.34 -0.76
CA ALA A 87 12.17 -6.27 -1.59
C ALA A 87 13.68 -6.13 -1.51
N GLN A 88 14.28 -6.49 -0.37
CA GLN A 88 15.66 -6.13 -0.01
C GLN A 88 16.69 -6.61 -1.03
N ASP A 89 16.58 -7.84 -1.49
CA ASP A 89 17.52 -8.42 -2.44
C ASP A 89 17.13 -8.19 -3.90
N SER A 90 15.91 -7.73 -4.14
CA SER A 90 15.37 -7.49 -5.47
C SER A 90 15.65 -6.07 -5.95
N VAL A 91 15.36 -5.06 -5.13
CA VAL A 91 15.51 -3.65 -5.49
C VAL A 91 16.96 -3.22 -5.36
N LYS A 92 17.54 -2.69 -6.43
CA LYS A 92 18.92 -2.24 -6.48
C LYS A 92 19.21 -1.27 -5.34
N GLY A 93 20.30 -1.50 -4.61
CA GLY A 93 20.78 -0.62 -3.54
C GLY A 93 19.99 -0.68 -2.24
N LEU A 94 18.88 -1.41 -2.17
CA LEU A 94 18.04 -1.45 -0.97
C LEU A 94 18.73 -2.18 0.17
N ALA A 95 19.40 -3.30 -0.09
CA ALA A 95 20.12 -4.04 0.94
C ALA A 95 21.22 -3.18 1.60
N ASP A 96 21.98 -2.43 0.81
CA ASP A 96 23.00 -1.52 1.33
C ASP A 96 22.40 -0.41 2.18
N TYR A 97 21.27 0.14 1.77
CA TYR A 97 20.59 1.18 2.53
C TYR A 97 20.08 0.63 3.86
N VAL A 98 19.44 -0.53 3.86
CA VAL A 98 18.92 -1.17 5.09
C VAL A 98 20.07 -1.55 6.04
N ALA A 99 21.18 -1.99 5.51
CA ALA A 99 22.38 -2.36 6.30
C ALA A 99 23.14 -1.14 6.87
N GLY A 100 22.78 0.07 6.42
CA GLY A 100 23.47 1.29 6.86
C GLY A 100 24.76 1.59 6.09
N ASN A 101 25.05 0.85 5.01
CA ASN A 101 26.22 1.11 4.15
C ASN A 101 26.03 2.35 3.27
N SER A 102 24.79 2.75 3.06
CA SER A 102 24.41 4.00 2.39
C SER A 102 23.31 4.67 3.19
N THR A 103 23.36 5.99 3.33
CA THR A 103 22.34 6.80 3.99
C THR A 103 21.51 7.60 2.98
N ASP A 104 21.87 7.52 1.69
CA ASP A 104 21.20 8.25 0.62
C ASP A 104 20.21 7.34 -0.10
N PHE A 105 18.91 7.54 0.18
CA PHE A 105 17.84 6.73 -0.42
C PHE A 105 17.74 6.93 -1.94
N SER A 106 18.30 8.01 -2.50
CA SER A 106 18.30 8.23 -3.95
C SER A 106 19.15 7.18 -4.71
N THR A 107 19.99 6.43 -4.00
CA THR A 107 20.77 5.32 -4.58
C THR A 107 19.94 4.04 -4.71
N VAL A 108 18.78 3.98 -4.08
CA VAL A 108 17.88 2.82 -4.14
C VAL A 108 17.10 2.84 -5.45
N GLY A 109 16.91 1.68 -6.04
CA GLY A 109 16.27 1.51 -7.36
C GLY A 109 14.76 1.71 -7.35
N VAL A 110 14.27 2.77 -6.74
CA VAL A 110 12.90 3.24 -6.83
C VAL A 110 12.92 4.74 -7.10
N LYS A 111 12.24 5.18 -8.15
CA LYS A 111 12.33 6.58 -8.60
C LYS A 111 11.01 7.08 -9.16
N ALA A 112 10.59 8.26 -8.71
CA ALA A 112 9.55 9.04 -9.37
C ALA A 112 10.21 9.86 -10.48
N VAL A 113 10.02 9.46 -11.74
CA VAL A 113 10.55 10.19 -12.89
C VAL A 113 9.80 11.52 -13.05
N ASP A 114 8.49 11.47 -12.85
CA ASP A 114 7.58 12.60 -12.74
C ASP A 114 6.40 12.17 -11.85
N ASP A 115 5.39 13.00 -11.69
CA ASP A 115 4.26 12.71 -10.81
C ASP A 115 3.50 11.43 -11.17
N TYR A 116 3.56 11.02 -12.43
CA TYR A 116 2.76 9.89 -12.94
C TYR A 116 3.62 8.79 -13.56
N THR A 117 4.93 8.81 -13.34
CA THR A 117 5.86 7.78 -13.85
C THR A 117 6.75 7.30 -12.72
N LEU A 118 6.59 6.03 -12.37
CA LEU A 118 7.36 5.35 -11.33
C LEU A 118 8.23 4.27 -11.94
N GLN A 119 9.50 4.21 -11.53
CA GLN A 119 10.42 3.17 -11.97
C GLN A 119 11.01 2.39 -10.80
N TYR A 120 11.08 1.07 -10.96
CA TYR A 120 11.91 0.20 -10.12
C TYR A 120 13.04 -0.38 -10.95
N THR A 121 14.24 -0.37 -10.38
CA THR A 121 15.42 -1.03 -10.97
C THR A 121 15.82 -2.19 -10.07
N LEU A 122 15.93 -3.37 -10.68
CA LEU A 122 16.22 -4.62 -9.97
C LEU A 122 17.68 -5.02 -10.11
N ASN A 123 18.17 -5.84 -9.18
CA ASN A 123 19.52 -6.43 -9.24
C ASN A 123 19.67 -7.49 -10.32
N LYS A 124 18.57 -8.20 -10.58
CA LYS A 124 18.51 -9.28 -11.59
C LYS A 124 17.09 -9.37 -12.15
N PRO A 125 16.90 -9.94 -13.33
CA PRO A 125 15.56 -10.15 -13.89
C PRO A 125 14.70 -11.02 -12.96
N GLU A 126 13.46 -10.58 -12.69
CA GLU A 126 12.48 -11.33 -11.90
C GLU A 126 11.17 -11.36 -12.69
N PRO A 127 10.89 -12.45 -13.43
CA PRO A 127 9.70 -12.53 -14.29
C PRO A 127 8.38 -12.33 -13.53
N TYR A 128 8.36 -12.64 -12.22
CA TYR A 128 7.16 -12.51 -11.38
C TYR A 128 7.16 -11.23 -10.53
N TRP A 129 7.97 -10.23 -10.90
CA TRP A 129 8.09 -9.00 -10.13
C TRP A 129 6.75 -8.33 -9.87
N ASN A 130 5.87 -8.23 -10.88
CA ASN A 130 4.58 -7.56 -10.75
C ASN A 130 3.67 -8.20 -9.70
N SER A 131 3.81 -9.49 -9.44
CA SER A 131 3.00 -10.17 -8.42
C SER A 131 3.27 -9.64 -7.01
N LYS A 132 4.42 -9.02 -6.79
CA LYS A 132 4.78 -8.40 -5.51
C LYS A 132 4.15 -7.02 -5.33
N MET A 133 3.69 -6.38 -6.40
CA MET A 133 3.23 -4.99 -6.37
C MET A 133 1.89 -4.81 -5.68
N SER A 134 1.22 -5.88 -5.31
CA SER A 134 0.03 -5.85 -4.44
C SER A 134 0.38 -5.96 -2.94
N TYR A 135 1.62 -6.27 -2.60
CA TYR A 135 2.03 -6.45 -1.20
C TYR A 135 2.22 -5.10 -0.49
N ALA A 136 1.90 -5.10 0.81
CA ALA A 136 1.94 -3.89 1.64
C ALA A 136 3.28 -3.16 1.65
N ILE A 137 4.40 -3.89 1.50
CA ILE A 137 5.74 -3.31 1.45
C ILE A 137 5.90 -2.31 0.30
N PHE A 138 5.11 -2.47 -0.77
CA PHE A 138 5.13 -1.64 -1.97
C PHE A 138 3.96 -0.67 -2.07
N TRP A 139 3.18 -0.49 -1.00
CA TRP A 139 2.07 0.46 -0.98
C TRP A 139 2.57 1.89 -0.88
N PRO A 140 1.80 2.85 -1.43
CA PRO A 140 2.17 4.25 -1.35
C PRO A 140 1.89 4.83 0.04
N LEU A 141 2.64 5.88 0.40
CA LEU A 141 2.40 6.72 1.56
C LEU A 141 2.56 8.18 1.15
N ASN A 142 1.71 9.05 1.69
CA ASN A 142 1.86 10.49 1.51
C ASN A 142 2.87 11.03 2.53
N ALA A 143 3.97 11.60 2.06
CA ALA A 143 5.07 12.06 2.91
C ALA A 143 4.66 13.19 3.85
N GLU A 144 3.85 14.14 3.36
CA GLU A 144 3.37 15.27 4.15
C GLU A 144 2.49 14.81 5.30
N PHE A 145 1.57 13.89 5.04
CA PHE A 145 0.69 13.34 6.07
C PHE A 145 1.47 12.52 7.10
N GLU A 146 2.39 11.66 6.64
CA GLU A 146 3.26 10.88 7.54
C GLU A 146 4.03 11.80 8.48
N LYS A 147 4.63 12.86 7.93
CA LYS A 147 5.37 13.86 8.71
C LYS A 147 4.47 14.58 9.70
N SER A 148 3.25 14.94 9.30
CA SER A 148 2.30 15.68 10.16
C SER A 148 1.86 14.87 11.36
N LYS A 149 1.77 13.55 11.23
CA LYS A 149 1.35 12.63 12.31
C LYS A 149 2.51 12.19 13.20
N GLY A 150 3.73 12.22 12.69
CA GLY A 150 4.91 11.80 13.45
C GLY A 150 4.77 10.40 14.02
N SER A 151 4.94 10.24 15.33
CA SER A 151 4.83 8.95 16.02
C SER A 151 3.40 8.40 16.05
N ASP A 152 2.40 9.22 15.77
CA ASP A 152 0.99 8.80 15.74
C ASP A 152 0.57 8.21 14.41
N PHE A 153 1.44 8.29 13.38
CA PHE A 153 1.15 7.72 12.07
C PHE A 153 0.94 6.20 12.16
N GLY A 154 -0.14 5.73 11.55
CA GLY A 154 -0.39 4.30 11.41
C GLY A 154 -0.82 3.58 12.69
N LYS A 155 -1.24 4.28 13.72
CA LYS A 155 -1.77 3.63 14.92
C LYS A 155 -3.04 2.86 14.60
N SER A 156 -3.02 1.56 14.86
CA SER A 156 -4.11 0.63 14.51
C SER A 156 -5.44 0.93 15.21
N THR A 157 -5.41 1.69 16.32
CA THR A 157 -6.61 2.04 17.08
C THR A 157 -7.21 3.38 16.69
N ASP A 158 -6.55 4.14 15.80
CA ASP A 158 -6.98 5.48 15.41
C ASP A 158 -7.13 5.58 13.90
N PRO A 159 -8.38 5.59 13.37
CA PRO A 159 -8.63 5.74 11.94
C PRO A 159 -8.06 7.03 11.33
N THR A 160 -7.94 8.09 12.15
CA THR A 160 -7.41 9.38 11.68
C THR A 160 -5.91 9.39 11.52
N SER A 161 -5.21 8.33 11.94
CA SER A 161 -3.77 8.19 11.84
C SER A 161 -3.28 7.77 10.45
N LEU A 162 -4.20 7.46 9.53
CA LEU A 162 -3.93 7.01 8.17
C LEU A 162 -4.72 7.82 7.14
N LEU A 163 -4.23 7.81 5.90
CA LEU A 163 -4.99 8.20 4.73
C LEU A 163 -5.40 6.94 3.96
N TYR A 164 -6.44 7.08 3.14
CA TYR A 164 -7.02 5.97 2.39
C TYR A 164 -7.13 6.36 0.92
N ASN A 165 -6.69 5.48 0.03
CA ASN A 165 -6.83 5.66 -1.41
C ASN A 165 -7.61 4.50 -2.07
N GLY A 166 -8.08 3.57 -1.27
CA GLY A 166 -8.77 2.37 -1.72
C GLY A 166 -10.30 2.50 -1.70
N PRO A 167 -11.00 1.37 -1.91
CA PRO A 167 -12.46 1.37 -2.06
C PRO A 167 -13.23 1.64 -0.77
N PHE A 168 -12.59 1.50 0.39
CA PHE A 168 -13.24 1.65 1.69
C PHE A 168 -12.48 2.60 2.60
N LEU A 169 -13.24 3.30 3.45
CA LEU A 169 -12.71 4.13 4.53
C LEU A 169 -12.94 3.43 5.86
N LEU A 170 -11.95 3.45 6.73
CA LEU A 170 -12.10 2.93 8.08
C LEU A 170 -12.98 3.88 8.89
N LYS A 171 -14.15 3.41 9.35
CA LYS A 171 -15.12 4.22 10.07
C LYS A 171 -14.93 4.15 11.59
N GLY A 172 -14.52 2.99 12.10
CA GLY A 172 -14.33 2.82 13.53
C GLY A 172 -13.66 1.52 13.89
N LEU A 173 -12.91 1.59 14.98
CA LEU A 173 -12.40 0.44 15.69
C LEU A 173 -13.15 0.38 17.01
N THR A 174 -14.14 -0.49 17.12
CA THR A 174 -14.69 -0.79 18.43
C THR A 174 -13.62 -1.61 19.16
N ALA A 175 -13.03 -1.03 20.17
CA ALA A 175 -11.95 -1.65 20.93
C ALA A 175 -12.26 -3.11 21.21
N LYS A 176 -11.41 -4.01 20.74
CA LYS A 176 -11.38 -5.45 21.01
C LYS A 176 -12.31 -6.35 20.18
N SER A 177 -13.28 -5.88 19.40
CA SER A 177 -14.23 -6.80 18.76
C SER A 177 -14.49 -6.60 17.28
N SER A 178 -14.41 -5.40 16.71
CA SER A 178 -14.73 -5.23 15.30
C SER A 178 -14.05 -4.04 14.63
N VAL A 179 -13.84 -4.17 13.32
CA VAL A 179 -13.41 -3.09 12.43
C VAL A 179 -14.53 -2.86 11.43
N GLU A 180 -14.94 -1.61 11.26
CA GLU A 180 -15.97 -1.23 10.30
C GLU A 180 -15.38 -0.35 9.22
N PHE A 181 -15.59 -0.75 7.95
CA PHE A 181 -15.27 0.01 6.77
C PHE A 181 -16.55 0.44 6.07
N VAL A 182 -16.55 1.64 5.52
CA VAL A 182 -17.63 2.13 4.66
C VAL A 182 -17.09 2.39 3.26
N LYS A 183 -17.95 2.22 2.26
CA LYS A 183 -17.60 2.48 0.87
C LYS A 183 -17.13 3.92 0.70
N ASN A 184 -16.00 4.10 0.01
CA ASN A 184 -15.53 5.41 -0.42
C ASN A 184 -16.25 5.79 -1.72
N GLU A 185 -17.25 6.67 -1.63
CA GLU A 185 -18.07 7.08 -2.77
C GLU A 185 -17.28 7.89 -3.82
N GLN A 186 -16.09 8.33 -3.46
CA GLN A 186 -15.20 9.10 -4.34
C GLN A 186 -14.05 8.26 -4.90
N TYR A 187 -14.08 6.93 -4.63
CA TYR A 187 -13.09 6.01 -5.17
C TYR A 187 -13.14 5.99 -6.70
N TRP A 188 -11.97 6.00 -7.35
CA TRP A 188 -11.89 6.08 -8.81
C TRP A 188 -12.61 4.94 -9.54
N ASP A 189 -12.68 3.77 -8.93
CA ASP A 189 -13.31 2.56 -9.47
C ASP A 189 -14.57 2.17 -8.68
N LYS A 190 -15.28 3.16 -8.17
CA LYS A 190 -16.43 2.95 -7.27
C LYS A 190 -17.52 2.07 -7.87
N ASP A 191 -17.70 2.09 -9.19
CA ASP A 191 -18.75 1.34 -9.87
C ASP A 191 -18.50 -0.18 -9.83
N ASN A 192 -17.28 -0.62 -9.57
CA ASN A 192 -16.92 -2.01 -9.40
C ASN A 192 -16.91 -2.46 -7.92
N VAL A 193 -17.28 -1.57 -7.00
CA VAL A 193 -17.39 -1.88 -5.57
C VAL A 193 -18.86 -2.20 -5.27
N HIS A 194 -19.14 -3.45 -4.91
CA HIS A 194 -20.50 -3.96 -4.74
C HIS A 194 -20.99 -4.00 -3.29
N LEU A 195 -20.10 -3.74 -2.33
CA LEU A 195 -20.43 -3.69 -0.91
C LEU A 195 -20.38 -2.24 -0.42
N ASP A 196 -21.38 -1.83 0.38
CA ASP A 196 -21.41 -0.49 0.98
C ASP A 196 -20.64 -0.43 2.30
N THR A 197 -20.69 -1.50 3.08
CA THR A 197 -20.01 -1.62 4.37
C THR A 197 -19.38 -2.98 4.52
N VAL A 198 -18.29 -3.04 5.25
CA VAL A 198 -17.64 -4.29 5.64
C VAL A 198 -17.38 -4.21 7.14
N THR A 199 -17.91 -5.17 7.89
CA THR A 199 -17.67 -5.28 9.33
C THR A 199 -16.92 -6.57 9.60
N LEU A 200 -15.76 -6.43 10.26
CA LEU A 200 -14.92 -7.56 10.61
C LEU A 200 -14.89 -7.73 12.12
N ALA A 201 -15.27 -8.92 12.56
CA ALA A 201 -15.14 -9.29 13.96
C ALA A 201 -13.74 -9.85 14.23
N PHE A 202 -13.11 -9.37 15.30
CA PHE A 202 -11.86 -9.95 15.76
C PHE A 202 -12.18 -11.02 16.79
N TYR A 203 -11.81 -12.25 16.47
CA TYR A 203 -11.78 -13.33 17.45
C TYR A 203 -10.35 -13.43 18.02
N ASP A 204 -10.24 -13.75 19.30
CA ASP A 204 -8.96 -13.88 20.01
C ASP A 204 -7.91 -14.61 19.16
N GLY A 205 -7.00 -13.91 18.54
CA GLY A 205 -5.73 -14.31 17.96
C GLY A 205 -5.63 -15.64 17.21
N SER A 206 -6.63 -16.50 17.33
CA SER A 206 -6.59 -17.89 16.85
C SER A 206 -7.32 -18.10 15.53
N ASP A 207 -8.04 -17.10 14.99
CA ASP A 207 -8.87 -17.30 13.79
C ASP A 207 -8.63 -16.24 12.71
N GLN A 208 -7.39 -16.21 12.22
CA GLN A 208 -6.98 -15.35 11.12
C GLN A 208 -7.71 -15.72 9.81
N GLU A 209 -8.06 -16.99 9.62
CA GLU A 209 -8.76 -17.45 8.43
C GLU A 209 -10.19 -16.95 8.33
N SER A 210 -10.88 -16.75 9.45
CA SER A 210 -12.25 -16.23 9.42
C SER A 210 -12.31 -14.75 9.03
N ILE A 211 -11.28 -13.98 9.36
CA ILE A 211 -11.17 -12.56 8.97
C ILE A 211 -10.97 -12.46 7.47
N GLU A 212 -10.10 -13.30 6.90
CA GLU A 212 -9.85 -13.33 5.46
C GLU A 212 -11.09 -13.78 4.68
N ARG A 213 -11.83 -14.77 5.18
CA ARG A 213 -13.07 -15.23 4.54
C ARG A 213 -14.17 -14.18 4.51
N ASN A 214 -14.29 -13.36 5.55
CA ASN A 214 -15.28 -12.28 5.59
C ASN A 214 -14.98 -11.15 4.60
N PHE A 215 -13.74 -11.06 4.13
CA PHE A 215 -13.33 -10.09 3.11
C PHE A 215 -13.65 -10.55 1.69
N THR A 216 -13.66 -11.85 1.44
CA THR A 216 -13.83 -12.42 0.10
C THR A 216 -15.27 -12.76 -0.23
N SER A 217 -16.15 -12.72 0.72
CA SER A 217 -17.59 -12.91 0.53
C SER A 217 -18.33 -11.57 0.51
#